data_7b20fa71ef42f23d95a39c5039c52820
#
_entry.id   7b20fa71ef42f23d95a39c5039c52820
#
_cell.length_a   1.000
_cell.length_b   1.000
_cell.length_c   1.000
_cell.angle_alpha   90.00
_cell.angle_beta   90.00
_cell.angle_gamma   90.00
#
_symmetry.space_group_name_H-M   'P 1'
#
loop_
_entity.id
_entity.type
_entity.pdbx_description
1 polymer ?
#
loop_
_entity_poly.entity_id
_entity_poly.type
_entity_poly.pdbx_seq_one_letter_code
_entity_poly.pdbx_strand_id
1 'polypeptide(L)'
;VGTSEKIVLQGVDEIASLIKHLFTAGVDDLVGRTFDMEAAYRQLAILPSERPKAVICVFDPVLNKVRGFTMATMPFGAISSVYSFLRTAAAINNVGCSLLGLPMSSYFDDFTVVTRSEFSKSANLAVTTSFDVLGLNLSTSERKNIDFAKVFNALGVSFDLHKEVGDFFRIRNTDQRICELLGRIDEVLAANKISGKEAKSLRSRLSFASAQIYGRTTASVLKDLGKYEGNKDRVKLNGNTRLLLRIMRGHLESGMARQVSFGKADVVHIFTDGSLEGDADSGLSAGLGAVLVDQHGKCIKAFSYEPTQDDVQVVGGKIHQLEKLP
;
A
#
# COMPACT_ATOMS: atom_id res chain seq x y z
N VAL A 1 -12.40 1.81 27.30
CA VAL A 1 -11.37 0.88 27.77
C VAL A 1 -10.23 0.95 26.76
N GLY A 2 -9.13 1.64 27.15
CA GLY A 2 -7.92 1.67 26.33
C GLY A 2 -7.20 0.33 26.43
N THR A 3 -6.62 -0.12 25.31
CA THR A 3 -5.73 -1.28 25.34
C THR A 3 -4.30 -0.79 25.49
N SER A 4 -3.53 -1.39 26.38
CA SER A 4 -2.10 -1.10 26.58
C SER A 4 -1.21 -1.80 25.53
N GLU A 5 -1.79 -2.69 24.72
CA GLU A 5 -1.07 -3.47 23.73
C GLU A 5 -0.95 -2.73 22.40
N LYS A 6 0.28 -2.63 21.89
CA LYS A 6 0.54 -2.05 20.58
C LYS A 6 0.27 -3.08 19.49
N ILE A 7 -0.59 -2.76 18.53
CA ILE A 7 -0.77 -3.57 17.33
C ILE A 7 0.44 -3.35 16.41
N VAL A 8 1.10 -4.44 16.03
CA VAL A 8 2.12 -4.47 14.99
C VAL A 8 1.60 -5.35 13.87
N LEU A 9 1.40 -4.77 12.69
CA LEU A 9 0.92 -5.47 11.49
C LEU A 9 2.09 -5.68 10.54
N GLN A 10 2.14 -6.86 9.94
CA GLN A 10 3.08 -7.18 8.87
C GLN A 10 2.49 -6.66 7.54
N GLY A 11 3.21 -5.76 6.87
CA GLY A 11 2.74 -5.13 5.65
C GLY A 11 3.48 -5.63 4.40
N VAL A 12 3.43 -4.81 3.36
CA VAL A 12 4.12 -5.07 2.09
C VAL A 12 5.64 -5.16 2.27
N ASP A 13 6.20 -4.37 3.19
CA ASP A 13 7.65 -4.34 3.43
C ASP A 13 8.14 -5.63 4.12
N GLU A 14 7.34 -6.24 4.98
CA GLU A 14 7.64 -7.53 5.60
C GLU A 14 7.65 -8.65 4.55
N ILE A 15 6.67 -8.67 3.65
CA ILE A 15 6.65 -9.63 2.52
C ILE A 15 7.87 -9.41 1.62
N ALA A 16 8.16 -8.14 1.29
CA ALA A 16 9.32 -7.78 0.48
C ALA A 16 10.64 -8.21 1.14
N SER A 17 10.75 -8.02 2.47
CA SER A 17 11.91 -8.44 3.27
C SER A 17 12.08 -9.95 3.28
N LEU A 18 10.99 -10.71 3.41
CA LEU A 18 10.97 -12.17 3.34
C LEU A 18 11.47 -12.66 1.98
N ILE A 19 10.95 -12.12 0.88
CA ILE A 19 11.38 -12.45 -0.48
C ILE A 19 12.86 -12.12 -0.66
N LYS A 20 13.27 -10.91 -0.25
CA LYS A 20 14.68 -10.48 -0.32
C LYS A 20 15.59 -11.43 0.44
N HIS A 21 15.21 -11.84 1.65
CA HIS A 21 15.98 -12.78 2.47
C HIS A 21 16.16 -14.12 1.76
N LEU A 22 15.11 -14.68 1.17
CA LEU A 22 15.16 -15.93 0.44
C LEU A 22 16.10 -15.85 -0.78
N PHE A 23 16.00 -14.80 -1.60
CA PHE A 23 16.90 -14.58 -2.71
C PHE A 23 18.36 -14.40 -2.27
N THR A 24 18.58 -13.63 -1.18
CA THR A 24 19.94 -13.44 -0.62
C THR A 24 20.54 -14.73 -0.07
N ALA A 25 19.70 -15.63 0.43
CA ALA A 25 20.10 -16.97 0.85
C ALA A 25 20.33 -17.95 -0.31
N GLY A 26 20.25 -17.48 -1.56
CA GLY A 26 20.45 -18.29 -2.76
C GLY A 26 19.27 -19.17 -3.16
N VAL A 27 18.07 -18.88 -2.61
CA VAL A 27 16.86 -19.60 -3.00
C VAL A 27 16.34 -19.02 -4.31
N ASP A 28 16.46 -19.76 -5.37
CA ASP A 28 15.95 -19.39 -6.70
C ASP A 28 14.54 -19.95 -6.95
N ASP A 29 13.92 -19.52 -8.04
CA ASP A 29 12.60 -20.00 -8.51
C ASP A 29 11.50 -19.88 -7.48
N LEU A 30 11.41 -18.70 -6.85
CA LEU A 30 10.39 -18.38 -5.87
C LEU A 30 9.03 -18.18 -6.53
N VAL A 31 7.99 -18.63 -5.81
CA VAL A 31 6.57 -18.40 -6.10
C VAL A 31 5.86 -17.97 -4.82
N GLY A 32 4.81 -17.18 -4.96
CA GLY A 32 4.03 -16.71 -3.81
C GLY A 32 2.54 -16.94 -4.00
N ARG A 33 1.84 -17.02 -2.87
CA ARG A 33 0.38 -17.15 -2.79
C ARG A 33 -0.13 -16.47 -1.52
N THR A 34 -1.30 -15.83 -1.60
CA THR A 34 -2.04 -15.34 -0.44
C THR A 34 -3.25 -16.24 -0.18
N PHE A 35 -3.42 -16.66 1.06
CA PHE A 35 -4.57 -17.39 1.58
C PHE A 35 -5.42 -16.42 2.40
N ASP A 36 -6.71 -16.35 2.11
CA ASP A 36 -7.67 -15.46 2.75
C ASP A 36 -8.62 -16.27 3.65
N MET A 37 -8.80 -15.88 4.90
CA MET A 37 -9.76 -16.50 5.80
C MET A 37 -11.18 -16.09 5.44
N GLU A 38 -12.07 -17.06 5.22
CA GLU A 38 -13.47 -16.78 4.96
C GLU A 38 -14.15 -16.19 6.20
N ALA A 39 -14.82 -15.05 6.05
CA ALA A 39 -15.57 -14.41 7.13
C ALA A 39 -14.79 -14.18 8.45
N ALA A 40 -13.47 -14.26 8.41
CA ALA A 40 -12.45 -13.98 9.45
C ALA A 40 -12.96 -13.95 10.91
N TYR A 41 -13.43 -12.80 11.39
CA TYR A 41 -13.94 -12.63 12.77
C TYR A 41 -15.08 -13.57 13.14
N ARG A 42 -15.94 -13.93 12.18
CA ARG A 42 -17.10 -14.80 12.42
C ARG A 42 -16.73 -16.25 12.66
N GLN A 43 -15.50 -16.64 12.40
CA GLN A 43 -15.01 -17.97 12.72
C GLN A 43 -14.54 -18.10 14.17
N LEU A 44 -14.34 -16.98 14.88
CA LEU A 44 -13.88 -16.99 16.25
C LEU A 44 -15.06 -16.82 17.22
N ALA A 45 -15.22 -17.79 18.10
CA ALA A 45 -16.32 -17.80 19.07
C ALA A 45 -16.08 -16.81 20.21
N ILE A 46 -17.17 -16.22 20.72
CA ILE A 46 -17.16 -15.48 21.99
C ILE A 46 -17.44 -16.45 23.12
N LEU A 47 -16.63 -16.34 24.19
CA LEU A 47 -16.84 -17.12 25.42
C LEU A 47 -18.31 -16.98 25.88
N PRO A 48 -18.99 -18.06 26.28
CA PRO A 48 -20.38 -18.01 26.71
C PRO A 48 -20.69 -16.94 27.78
N SER A 49 -19.77 -16.75 28.72
CA SER A 49 -19.85 -15.73 29.79
C SER A 49 -19.79 -14.28 29.27
N GLU A 50 -19.21 -14.06 28.09
CA GLU A 50 -19.06 -12.72 27.48
C GLU A 50 -20.14 -12.40 26.46
N ARG A 51 -20.90 -13.40 25.98
CA ARG A 51 -21.99 -13.20 24.99
C ARG A 51 -23.04 -12.18 25.40
N PRO A 52 -23.45 -12.07 26.69
CA PRO A 52 -24.42 -11.05 27.10
C PRO A 52 -23.94 -9.61 26.85
N LYS A 53 -22.62 -9.39 26.71
CA LYS A 53 -22.02 -8.08 26.40
C LYS A 53 -21.96 -7.82 24.90
N ALA A 54 -22.15 -8.80 24.05
CA ALA A 54 -22.06 -8.73 22.60
C ALA A 54 -23.47 -8.77 21.98
N VAL A 55 -24.21 -7.69 22.12
CA VAL A 55 -25.59 -7.56 21.62
C VAL A 55 -25.62 -6.65 20.42
N ILE A 56 -26.29 -7.09 19.35
CA ILE A 56 -26.65 -6.28 18.20
C ILE A 56 -28.14 -6.02 18.18
N CYS A 57 -28.54 -4.83 17.76
CA CYS A 57 -29.93 -4.46 17.58
C CYS A 57 -30.23 -4.32 16.08
N VAL A 58 -31.23 -5.03 15.61
CA VAL A 58 -31.67 -5.01 14.20
C VAL A 58 -33.15 -4.61 14.17
N PHE A 59 -33.48 -3.69 13.27
CA PHE A 59 -34.88 -3.35 13.02
C PHE A 59 -35.53 -4.47 12.20
N ASP A 60 -36.59 -5.05 12.74
CA ASP A 60 -37.41 -6.07 12.07
C ASP A 60 -38.56 -5.35 11.34
N PRO A 61 -38.54 -5.27 10.00
CA PRO A 61 -39.58 -4.56 9.26
C PRO A 61 -40.95 -5.29 9.27
N VAL A 62 -40.97 -6.59 9.50
CA VAL A 62 -42.22 -7.37 9.57
C VAL A 62 -42.96 -7.11 10.88
N LEU A 63 -42.20 -7.08 11.99
CA LEU A 63 -42.74 -6.84 13.31
C LEU A 63 -42.75 -5.35 13.69
N ASN A 64 -42.23 -4.48 12.83
CA ASN A 64 -42.08 -3.03 13.04
C ASN A 64 -41.45 -2.69 14.40
N LYS A 65 -40.43 -3.44 14.81
CA LYS A 65 -39.76 -3.23 16.09
C LYS A 65 -38.26 -3.56 16.04
N VAL A 66 -37.52 -2.96 16.97
CA VAL A 66 -36.11 -3.30 17.18
C VAL A 66 -36.03 -4.60 17.98
N ARG A 67 -35.20 -5.55 17.52
CA ARG A 67 -34.90 -6.80 18.20
C ARG A 67 -33.41 -6.85 18.57
N GLY A 68 -33.12 -7.28 19.79
CA GLY A 68 -31.77 -7.54 20.27
C GLY A 68 -31.39 -9.01 20.04
N PHE A 69 -30.16 -9.24 19.60
CA PHE A 69 -29.58 -10.57 19.43
C PHE A 69 -28.20 -10.62 20.09
N THR A 70 -27.96 -11.65 20.88
CA THR A 70 -26.61 -11.94 21.39
C THR A 70 -25.78 -12.61 20.33
N MET A 71 -24.55 -12.16 20.14
CA MET A 71 -23.63 -12.75 19.16
C MET A 71 -22.88 -13.94 19.76
N ALA A 72 -22.79 -15.01 18.98
CA ALA A 72 -21.99 -16.19 19.34
C ALA A 72 -20.53 -16.06 18.88
N THR A 73 -20.28 -15.20 17.89
CA THR A 73 -18.99 -14.99 17.25
C THR A 73 -18.59 -13.52 17.29
N MET A 74 -17.30 -13.23 17.08
CA MET A 74 -16.79 -11.86 17.20
C MET A 74 -17.42 -10.92 16.18
N PRO A 75 -17.94 -9.74 16.62
CA PRO A 75 -18.51 -8.73 15.74
C PRO A 75 -17.40 -7.90 15.06
N PHE A 76 -17.67 -7.45 13.83
CA PHE A 76 -16.92 -6.38 13.23
C PHE A 76 -17.15 -5.06 13.98
N GLY A 77 -16.10 -4.22 14.03
CA GLY A 77 -16.19 -2.88 14.62
C GLY A 77 -15.91 -2.80 16.13
N ALA A 78 -15.81 -3.92 16.84
CA ALA A 78 -15.40 -3.92 18.23
C ALA A 78 -13.86 -3.97 18.34
N ILE A 79 -13.26 -3.06 19.11
CA ILE A 79 -11.81 -3.00 19.33
C ILE A 79 -11.29 -4.33 19.88
N SER A 80 -11.99 -4.93 20.85
CA SER A 80 -11.64 -6.22 21.44
C SER A 80 -11.58 -7.35 20.41
N SER A 81 -12.48 -7.35 19.41
CA SER A 81 -12.47 -8.33 18.34
C SER A 81 -11.21 -8.21 17.48
N VAL A 82 -10.76 -6.98 17.19
CA VAL A 82 -9.52 -6.73 16.43
C VAL A 82 -8.32 -7.34 17.13
N TYR A 83 -8.14 -7.04 18.43
CA TYR A 83 -7.02 -7.57 19.19
C TYR A 83 -7.05 -9.10 19.33
N SER A 84 -8.21 -9.67 19.62
CA SER A 84 -8.35 -11.12 19.74
C SER A 84 -8.08 -11.83 18.41
N PHE A 85 -8.58 -11.26 17.31
CA PHE A 85 -8.32 -11.80 15.98
C PHE A 85 -6.84 -11.74 15.61
N LEU A 86 -6.17 -10.62 15.85
CA LEU A 86 -4.74 -10.46 15.54
C LEU A 86 -3.86 -11.39 16.35
N ARG A 87 -4.21 -11.68 17.61
CA ARG A 87 -3.49 -12.70 18.41
C ARG A 87 -3.64 -14.09 17.80
N THR A 88 -4.84 -14.44 17.33
CA THR A 88 -5.09 -15.71 16.64
C THR A 88 -4.31 -15.78 15.32
N ALA A 89 -4.36 -14.74 14.51
CA ALA A 89 -3.61 -14.67 13.26
C ALA A 89 -2.08 -14.76 13.51
N ALA A 90 -1.56 -14.08 14.53
CA ALA A 90 -0.15 -14.18 14.91
C ALA A 90 0.23 -15.59 15.39
N ALA A 91 -0.65 -16.27 16.13
CA ALA A 91 -0.42 -17.65 16.54
C ALA A 91 -0.36 -18.61 15.34
N ILE A 92 -1.29 -18.47 14.40
CA ILE A 92 -1.29 -19.25 13.14
C ILE A 92 -0.01 -19.00 12.36
N ASN A 93 0.38 -17.72 12.20
CA ASN A 93 1.62 -17.36 11.52
C ASN A 93 2.85 -17.97 12.19
N ASN A 94 2.92 -17.92 13.51
CA ASN A 94 4.02 -18.54 14.28
C ASN A 94 4.07 -20.05 14.10
N VAL A 95 2.94 -20.75 14.11
CA VAL A 95 2.86 -22.18 13.80
C VAL A 95 3.38 -22.46 12.41
N GLY A 96 2.91 -21.69 11.41
CA GLY A 96 3.38 -21.80 10.02
C GLY A 96 4.90 -21.63 9.89
N CYS A 97 5.44 -20.57 10.48
CA CYS A 97 6.86 -20.29 10.38
C CYS A 97 7.73 -21.26 11.19
N SER A 98 7.37 -21.50 12.48
CA SER A 98 8.26 -22.20 13.40
C SER A 98 8.11 -23.71 13.41
N LEU A 99 6.91 -24.24 13.17
CA LEU A 99 6.64 -25.68 13.17
C LEU A 99 6.60 -26.27 11.77
N LEU A 100 6.05 -25.54 10.81
CA LEU A 100 5.90 -26.04 9.44
C LEU A 100 7.01 -25.56 8.49
N GLY A 101 7.89 -24.66 8.96
CA GLY A 101 8.99 -24.12 8.16
C GLY A 101 8.52 -23.30 6.96
N LEU A 102 7.30 -22.77 6.97
CA LEU A 102 6.76 -21.97 5.89
C LEU A 102 7.25 -20.52 5.97
N PRO A 103 7.89 -19.97 4.94
CA PRO A 103 8.15 -18.54 4.85
C PRO A 103 6.82 -17.78 4.67
N MET A 104 6.21 -17.36 5.78
CA MET A 104 4.85 -16.85 5.81
C MET A 104 4.79 -15.49 6.51
N SER A 105 3.86 -14.64 6.06
CA SER A 105 3.51 -13.35 6.66
C SER A 105 1.99 -13.27 6.83
N SER A 106 1.50 -12.60 7.87
CA SER A 106 0.08 -12.42 8.12
C SER A 106 -0.29 -10.95 8.26
N TYR A 107 -1.37 -10.57 7.58
CA TYR A 107 -1.99 -9.26 7.71
C TYR A 107 -3.49 -9.44 7.89
N PHE A 108 -3.98 -9.32 9.12
CA PHE A 108 -5.34 -9.70 9.48
C PHE A 108 -5.67 -11.12 9.01
N ASP A 109 -6.61 -11.25 8.09
CA ASP A 109 -7.13 -12.48 7.51
C ASP A 109 -6.36 -12.98 6.27
N ASP A 110 -5.40 -12.19 5.78
CA ASP A 110 -4.55 -12.53 4.65
C ASP A 110 -3.25 -13.19 5.13
N PHE A 111 -2.97 -14.42 4.70
CA PHE A 111 -1.74 -15.15 4.96
C PHE A 111 -0.96 -15.33 3.67
N THR A 112 0.17 -14.64 3.52
CA THR A 112 1.01 -14.72 2.34
C THR A 112 2.15 -15.68 2.57
N VAL A 113 2.30 -16.67 1.70
CA VAL A 113 3.38 -17.66 1.72
C VAL A 113 4.22 -17.52 0.48
N VAL A 114 5.55 -17.53 0.65
CA VAL A 114 6.54 -17.53 -0.44
C VAL A 114 7.39 -18.77 -0.32
N THR A 115 7.56 -19.52 -1.40
CA THR A 115 8.33 -20.76 -1.40
C THR A 115 8.98 -21.01 -2.77
N ARG A 116 9.83 -22.04 -2.87
CA ARG A 116 10.30 -22.51 -4.18
C ARG A 116 9.15 -23.19 -4.93
N SER A 117 9.16 -23.08 -6.27
CA SER A 117 8.09 -23.65 -7.08
C SER A 117 7.92 -25.16 -6.87
N GLU A 118 9.01 -25.90 -6.65
CA GLU A 118 8.98 -27.34 -6.38
C GLU A 118 8.25 -27.69 -5.07
N PHE A 119 8.22 -26.79 -4.07
CA PHE A 119 7.54 -27.00 -2.80
C PHE A 119 6.13 -26.39 -2.74
N SER A 120 5.67 -25.78 -3.82
CA SER A 120 4.35 -25.09 -3.84
C SER A 120 3.19 -26.00 -3.44
N LYS A 121 3.17 -27.24 -3.92
CA LYS A 121 2.13 -28.23 -3.59
C LYS A 121 2.16 -28.65 -2.12
N SER A 122 3.34 -28.91 -1.57
CA SER A 122 3.49 -29.28 -0.15
C SER A 122 3.18 -28.10 0.77
N ALA A 123 3.61 -26.88 0.41
CA ALA A 123 3.25 -25.67 1.14
C ALA A 123 1.74 -25.40 1.14
N ASN A 124 1.09 -25.59 -0.01
CA ASN A 124 -0.36 -25.50 -0.13
C ASN A 124 -1.06 -26.50 0.80
N LEU A 125 -0.64 -27.76 0.76
CA LEU A 125 -1.20 -28.83 1.61
C LEU A 125 -0.98 -28.51 3.09
N ALA A 126 0.21 -28.07 3.48
CA ALA A 126 0.54 -27.73 4.86
C ALA A 126 -0.36 -26.61 5.39
N VAL A 127 -0.57 -25.54 4.61
CA VAL A 127 -1.46 -24.43 5.02
C VAL A 127 -2.91 -24.92 5.12
N THR A 128 -3.45 -25.53 4.07
CA THR A 128 -4.86 -25.96 4.05
C THR A 128 -5.15 -26.96 5.16
N THR A 129 -4.29 -27.96 5.36
CA THR A 129 -4.46 -28.94 6.46
C THR A 129 -4.38 -28.27 7.82
N SER A 130 -3.47 -27.28 8.01
CA SER A 130 -3.38 -26.56 9.28
C SER A 130 -4.65 -25.80 9.62
N PHE A 131 -5.25 -25.14 8.64
CA PHE A 131 -6.52 -24.44 8.81
C PHE A 131 -7.65 -25.41 9.10
N ASP A 132 -7.73 -26.55 8.37
CA ASP A 132 -8.72 -27.59 8.60
C ASP A 132 -8.62 -28.18 10.02
N VAL A 133 -7.41 -28.48 10.49
CA VAL A 133 -7.17 -29.00 11.86
C VAL A 133 -7.58 -27.99 12.93
N LEU A 134 -7.39 -26.69 12.66
CA LEU A 134 -7.84 -25.62 13.55
C LEU A 134 -9.34 -25.33 13.45
N GLY A 135 -10.07 -25.97 12.54
CA GLY A 135 -11.49 -25.72 12.27
C GLY A 135 -11.74 -24.35 11.64
N LEU A 136 -10.77 -23.82 10.92
CA LEU A 136 -10.83 -22.52 10.25
C LEU A 136 -10.97 -22.70 8.75
N ASN A 137 -11.86 -21.93 8.13
CA ASN A 137 -12.13 -22.02 6.70
C ASN A 137 -11.33 -20.95 5.93
N LEU A 138 -10.69 -21.37 4.85
CA LEU A 138 -10.11 -20.50 3.84
C LEU A 138 -11.16 -20.18 2.77
N SER A 139 -11.05 -19.00 2.18
CA SER A 139 -11.93 -18.58 1.09
C SER A 139 -11.74 -19.47 -0.14
N THR A 140 -12.84 -20.01 -0.65
CA THR A 140 -12.89 -20.84 -1.86
C THR A 140 -13.25 -20.04 -3.11
N SER A 141 -13.48 -18.73 -2.99
CA SER A 141 -13.84 -17.90 -4.14
C SER A 141 -12.72 -17.88 -5.19
N GLU A 142 -13.06 -18.05 -6.47
CA GLU A 142 -12.08 -18.08 -7.58
C GLU A 142 -11.14 -16.88 -7.62
N ARG A 143 -11.61 -15.71 -7.17
CA ARG A 143 -10.81 -14.48 -7.11
C ARG A 143 -9.72 -14.49 -6.04
N LYS A 144 -9.91 -15.27 -4.96
CA LYS A 144 -9.03 -15.34 -3.80
C LYS A 144 -8.25 -16.66 -3.74
N ASN A 145 -8.80 -17.73 -4.31
CA ASN A 145 -8.17 -19.04 -4.35
C ASN A 145 -7.31 -19.21 -5.60
N ILE A 146 -6.25 -18.39 -5.71
CA ILE A 146 -5.29 -18.39 -6.83
C ILE A 146 -4.08 -19.23 -6.41
N ASP A 147 -3.61 -20.11 -7.30
CA ASP A 147 -2.43 -20.93 -7.05
C ASP A 147 -1.13 -20.13 -6.91
N PHE A 148 -0.09 -20.79 -6.40
CA PHE A 148 1.25 -20.22 -6.33
C PHE A 148 1.74 -19.80 -7.71
N ALA A 149 2.24 -18.58 -7.82
CA ALA A 149 2.74 -18.03 -9.08
C ALA A 149 3.96 -17.11 -8.84
N LYS A 150 4.76 -16.92 -9.90
CA LYS A 150 5.86 -15.93 -9.89
C LYS A 150 5.34 -14.50 -9.79
N VAL A 151 4.16 -14.25 -10.32
CA VAL A 151 3.46 -12.99 -10.15
C VAL A 151 2.23 -13.26 -9.29
N PHE A 152 2.19 -12.70 -8.09
CA PHE A 152 1.08 -12.88 -7.16
C PHE A 152 0.67 -11.57 -6.51
N ASN A 153 -0.56 -11.51 -6.05
CA ASN A 153 -1.10 -10.34 -5.38
C ASN A 153 -1.19 -10.55 -3.86
N ALA A 154 -0.72 -9.58 -3.10
CA ALA A 154 -0.87 -9.53 -1.66
C ALA A 154 -1.07 -8.08 -1.22
N LEU A 155 -1.92 -7.84 -0.23
CA LEU A 155 -2.16 -6.51 0.36
C LEU A 155 -2.44 -5.42 -0.68
N GLY A 156 -3.07 -5.81 -1.80
CA GLY A 156 -3.47 -4.91 -2.88
C GLY A 156 -2.33 -4.41 -3.78
N VAL A 157 -1.16 -5.01 -3.72
CA VAL A 157 -0.07 -4.84 -4.69
C VAL A 157 0.27 -6.17 -5.35
N SER A 158 0.95 -6.11 -6.48
CA SER A 158 1.45 -7.27 -7.22
C SER A 158 2.95 -7.40 -7.01
N PHE A 159 3.39 -8.57 -6.58
CA PHE A 159 4.80 -8.96 -6.47
C PHE A 159 5.17 -9.74 -7.72
N ASP A 160 6.20 -9.29 -8.43
CA ASP A 160 6.75 -9.97 -9.61
C ASP A 160 8.13 -10.52 -9.25
N LEU A 161 8.22 -11.85 -9.10
CA LEU A 161 9.42 -12.57 -8.67
C LEU A 161 10.28 -13.05 -9.84
N HIS A 162 9.99 -12.64 -11.08
CA HIS A 162 10.88 -12.91 -12.18
C HIS A 162 12.22 -12.22 -11.92
N LYS A 163 13.28 -13.05 -11.90
CA LYS A 163 14.64 -12.56 -11.77
C LYS A 163 15.04 -11.84 -13.05
N GLU A 164 15.32 -10.56 -12.94
CA GLU A 164 15.87 -9.79 -14.04
C GLU A 164 17.37 -9.56 -13.86
N VAL A 165 18.02 -9.17 -14.94
CA VAL A 165 19.42 -8.74 -14.90
C VAL A 165 19.54 -7.57 -13.92
N GLY A 166 20.28 -7.77 -12.81
CA GLY A 166 20.46 -6.75 -11.76
C GLY A 166 20.03 -7.20 -10.36
N ASP A 167 19.68 -8.47 -10.17
CA ASP A 167 19.36 -9.05 -8.85
C ASP A 167 18.30 -8.27 -8.07
N PHE A 168 17.15 -8.02 -8.67
CA PHE A 168 15.99 -7.40 -8.04
C PHE A 168 14.69 -8.09 -8.45
N PHE A 169 13.67 -7.91 -7.63
CA PHE A 169 12.27 -8.21 -7.95
C PHE A 169 11.44 -6.92 -7.90
N ARG A 170 10.20 -6.97 -8.41
CA ARG A 170 9.34 -5.78 -8.55
C ARG A 170 8.09 -5.87 -7.70
N ILE A 171 7.68 -4.71 -7.18
CA ILE A 171 6.38 -4.50 -6.53
C ILE A 171 5.66 -3.39 -7.29
N ARG A 172 4.43 -3.67 -7.77
CA ARG A 172 3.63 -2.72 -8.53
C ARG A 172 2.18 -2.68 -8.05
N ASN A 173 1.47 -1.64 -8.39
CA ASN A 173 0.02 -1.64 -8.23
C ASN A 173 -0.60 -2.72 -9.12
N THR A 174 -1.71 -3.32 -8.68
CA THR A 174 -2.46 -4.25 -9.52
C THR A 174 -3.05 -3.53 -10.73
N ASP A 175 -3.15 -4.20 -11.88
CA ASP A 175 -3.68 -3.61 -13.12
C ASP A 175 -5.10 -3.08 -12.91
N GLN A 176 -5.93 -3.78 -12.14
CA GLN A 176 -7.27 -3.32 -11.77
C GLN A 176 -7.24 -1.97 -11.05
N ARG A 177 -6.30 -1.76 -10.11
CA ARG A 177 -6.15 -0.49 -9.39
C ARG A 177 -5.67 0.63 -10.30
N ILE A 178 -4.71 0.34 -11.18
CA ILE A 178 -4.22 1.30 -12.17
C ILE A 178 -5.37 1.77 -13.06
N CYS A 179 -6.13 0.85 -13.65
CA CYS A 179 -7.28 1.18 -14.49
C CYS A 179 -8.33 2.01 -13.74
N GLU A 180 -8.65 1.65 -12.49
CA GLU A 180 -9.62 2.41 -11.68
C GLU A 180 -9.13 3.84 -11.39
N LEU A 181 -7.86 4.03 -11.05
CA LEU A 181 -7.28 5.33 -10.76
C LEU A 181 -7.20 6.20 -12.02
N LEU A 182 -6.78 5.64 -13.15
CA LEU A 182 -6.76 6.32 -14.43
C LEU A 182 -8.16 6.82 -14.81
N GLY A 183 -9.17 5.95 -14.77
CA GLY A 183 -10.56 6.32 -15.08
C GLY A 183 -11.05 7.47 -14.20
N ARG A 184 -10.79 7.43 -12.88
CA ARG A 184 -11.20 8.52 -11.97
C ARG A 184 -10.47 9.83 -12.22
N ILE A 185 -9.17 9.78 -12.52
CA ILE A 185 -8.41 10.98 -12.87
C ILE A 185 -8.94 11.58 -14.16
N ASP A 186 -9.22 10.76 -15.18
CA ASP A 186 -9.76 11.20 -16.46
C ASP A 186 -11.15 11.84 -16.32
N GLU A 187 -12.04 11.25 -15.52
CA GLU A 187 -13.35 11.83 -15.18
C GLU A 187 -13.23 13.22 -14.56
N VAL A 188 -12.32 13.37 -13.58
CA VAL A 188 -12.09 14.64 -12.88
C VAL A 188 -11.48 15.68 -13.81
N LEU A 189 -10.52 15.30 -14.65
CA LEU A 189 -9.89 16.20 -15.63
C LEU A 189 -10.87 16.64 -16.72
N ALA A 190 -11.70 15.73 -17.24
CA ALA A 190 -12.72 16.02 -18.24
C ALA A 190 -13.80 16.96 -17.69
N ALA A 191 -14.29 16.70 -16.50
CA ALA A 191 -15.28 17.55 -15.83
C ALA A 191 -14.70 18.92 -15.42
N ASN A 192 -13.37 19.02 -15.26
CA ASN A 192 -12.66 20.19 -14.73
C ASN A 192 -13.25 20.72 -13.40
N LYS A 193 -13.89 19.85 -12.65
CA LYS A 193 -14.55 20.12 -11.36
C LYS A 193 -14.45 18.89 -10.47
N ILE A 194 -14.36 19.12 -9.15
CA ILE A 194 -14.32 18.06 -8.13
C ILE A 194 -15.11 18.48 -6.90
N SER A 195 -15.86 17.57 -6.28
CA SER A 195 -16.48 17.75 -4.96
C SER A 195 -15.55 17.30 -3.86
N GLY A 196 -15.79 17.74 -2.62
CA GLY A 196 -14.99 17.32 -1.48
C GLY A 196 -15.00 15.81 -1.24
N LYS A 197 -16.13 15.15 -1.49
CA LYS A 197 -16.26 13.69 -1.38
C LYS A 197 -15.40 12.97 -2.43
N GLU A 198 -15.42 13.44 -3.67
CA GLU A 198 -14.58 12.89 -4.76
C GLU A 198 -13.09 13.13 -4.49
N ALA A 199 -12.72 14.34 -4.05
CA ALA A 199 -11.35 14.69 -3.69
C ALA A 199 -10.80 13.80 -2.58
N LYS A 200 -11.57 13.61 -1.50
CA LYS A 200 -11.22 12.72 -0.38
C LYS A 200 -11.05 11.27 -0.85
N SER A 201 -12.00 10.78 -1.67
CA SER A 201 -11.94 9.42 -2.20
C SER A 201 -10.72 9.21 -3.09
N LEU A 202 -10.48 10.13 -4.05
CA LEU A 202 -9.33 10.05 -4.96
C LEU A 202 -8.00 10.16 -4.21
N ARG A 203 -7.90 11.11 -3.28
CA ARG A 203 -6.72 11.28 -2.43
C ARG A 203 -6.38 10.03 -1.63
N SER A 204 -7.38 9.42 -0.97
CA SER A 204 -7.16 8.18 -0.19
C SER A 204 -6.67 7.02 -1.06
N ARG A 205 -7.24 6.85 -2.26
CA ARG A 205 -6.84 5.81 -3.22
C ARG A 205 -5.44 6.04 -3.77
N LEU A 206 -5.12 7.29 -4.14
CA LEU A 206 -3.78 7.67 -4.59
C LEU A 206 -2.75 7.52 -3.45
N SER A 207 -3.09 7.90 -2.22
CA SER A 207 -2.23 7.72 -1.05
C SER A 207 -1.85 6.26 -0.86
N PHE A 208 -2.82 5.35 -0.94
CA PHE A 208 -2.58 3.92 -0.83
C PHE A 208 -1.71 3.40 -1.99
N ALA A 209 -2.03 3.76 -3.24
CA ALA A 209 -1.28 3.35 -4.41
C ALA A 209 0.18 3.86 -4.38
N SER A 210 0.40 5.05 -3.79
CA SER A 210 1.69 5.72 -3.74
C SER A 210 2.60 5.21 -2.62
N ALA A 211 2.01 4.86 -1.47
CA ALA A 211 2.77 4.55 -0.26
C ALA A 211 3.81 3.45 -0.46
N GLN A 212 3.52 2.48 -1.31
CA GLN A 212 4.38 1.31 -1.53
C GLN A 212 5.26 1.41 -2.78
N ILE A 213 4.94 2.29 -3.74
CA ILE A 213 5.54 2.26 -5.08
C ILE A 213 6.18 3.59 -5.46
N TYR A 214 5.43 4.69 -5.31
CA TYR A 214 5.87 6.00 -5.83
C TYR A 214 6.58 6.88 -4.78
N GLY A 215 6.65 6.42 -3.54
CA GLY A 215 7.29 7.17 -2.46
C GLY A 215 6.68 8.58 -2.30
N ARG A 216 7.54 9.61 -2.28
CA ARG A 216 7.12 11.00 -2.09
C ARG A 216 6.70 11.74 -3.36
N THR A 217 6.86 11.14 -4.54
CA THR A 217 6.55 11.81 -5.83
C THR A 217 5.09 12.28 -5.93
N THR A 218 4.19 11.60 -5.22
CA THR A 218 2.76 11.92 -5.19
C THR A 218 2.36 12.90 -4.07
N ALA A 219 3.28 13.29 -3.20
CA ALA A 219 2.95 14.13 -2.03
C ALA A 219 2.28 15.45 -2.42
N SER A 220 2.71 16.06 -3.53
CA SER A 220 2.17 17.33 -4.02
C SER A 220 0.71 17.20 -4.46
N VAL A 221 0.37 16.15 -5.23
CA VAL A 221 -1.02 15.91 -5.67
C VAL A 221 -1.92 15.57 -4.49
N LEU A 222 -1.43 14.80 -3.52
CA LEU A 222 -2.21 14.45 -2.31
C LEU A 222 -2.50 15.70 -1.46
N LYS A 223 -1.51 16.58 -1.28
CA LYS A 223 -1.67 17.85 -0.57
C LYS A 223 -2.67 18.76 -1.28
N ASP A 224 -2.59 18.85 -2.61
CA ASP A 224 -3.44 19.75 -3.39
C ASP A 224 -4.90 19.26 -3.43
N LEU A 225 -5.14 17.95 -3.57
CA LEU A 225 -6.47 17.37 -3.44
C LEU A 225 -7.09 17.61 -2.06
N GLY A 226 -6.28 17.64 -1.00
CA GLY A 226 -6.75 17.95 0.36
C GLY A 226 -7.43 19.31 0.50
N LYS A 227 -7.05 20.30 -0.34
CA LYS A 227 -7.69 21.63 -0.34
C LYS A 227 -9.16 21.62 -0.75
N TYR A 228 -9.59 20.58 -1.45
CA TYR A 228 -10.97 20.44 -1.95
C TYR A 228 -11.90 19.69 -1.00
N GLU A 229 -11.38 18.96 -0.01
CA GLU A 229 -12.18 18.05 0.84
C GLU A 229 -13.32 18.72 1.62
N GLY A 230 -13.17 20.01 1.95
CA GLY A 230 -14.20 20.79 2.66
C GLY A 230 -15.38 21.25 1.79
N ASN A 231 -15.31 21.12 0.46
CA ASN A 231 -16.34 21.64 -0.42
C ASN A 231 -17.54 20.70 -0.49
N LYS A 232 -18.75 21.25 -0.27
CA LYS A 232 -20.01 20.52 -0.44
C LYS A 232 -20.32 20.26 -1.91
N ASP A 233 -20.13 21.27 -2.74
CA ASP A 233 -20.42 21.24 -4.17
C ASP A 233 -19.16 20.97 -5.01
N ARG A 234 -19.36 20.66 -6.29
CA ARG A 234 -18.27 20.55 -7.26
C ARG A 234 -17.69 21.93 -7.59
N VAL A 235 -16.43 22.14 -7.26
CA VAL A 235 -15.70 23.36 -7.56
C VAL A 235 -14.71 23.15 -8.71
N LYS A 236 -14.42 24.22 -9.46
CA LYS A 236 -13.48 24.19 -10.58
C LYS A 236 -12.07 23.87 -10.08
N LEU A 237 -11.34 23.01 -10.81
CA LEU A 237 -9.94 22.72 -10.54
C LEU A 237 -9.08 23.97 -10.87
N ASN A 238 -8.12 24.26 -10.01
CA ASN A 238 -7.07 25.24 -10.32
C ASN A 238 -6.05 24.64 -11.32
N GLY A 239 -5.20 25.50 -11.89
CA GLY A 239 -4.20 25.10 -12.89
C GLY A 239 -3.19 24.08 -12.33
N ASN A 240 -2.72 24.31 -11.11
CA ASN A 240 -1.77 23.43 -10.43
C ASN A 240 -2.33 22.02 -10.20
N THR A 241 -3.56 21.91 -9.67
CA THR A 241 -4.19 20.59 -9.45
C THR A 241 -4.35 19.83 -10.77
N ARG A 242 -4.72 20.52 -11.87
CA ARG A 242 -4.81 19.87 -13.19
C ARG A 242 -3.47 19.35 -13.68
N LEU A 243 -2.40 20.13 -13.51
CA LEU A 243 -1.06 19.72 -13.88
C LEU A 243 -0.61 18.49 -13.07
N LEU A 244 -0.77 18.56 -11.75
CA LEU A 244 -0.39 17.45 -10.84
C LEU A 244 -1.18 16.15 -11.13
N LEU A 245 -2.46 16.26 -11.47
CA LEU A 245 -3.26 15.10 -11.86
C LEU A 245 -2.80 14.50 -13.20
N ARG A 246 -2.38 15.33 -14.17
CA ARG A 246 -1.80 14.85 -15.44
C ARG A 246 -0.47 14.15 -15.23
N ILE A 247 0.41 14.71 -14.38
CA ILE A 247 1.68 14.08 -14.01
C ILE A 247 1.42 12.71 -13.35
N MET A 248 0.49 12.68 -12.38
CA MET A 248 0.12 11.43 -11.70
C MET A 248 -0.46 10.39 -12.67
N ARG A 249 -1.27 10.83 -13.64
CA ARG A 249 -1.78 10.00 -14.72
C ARG A 249 -0.65 9.36 -15.52
N GLY A 250 0.33 10.15 -15.94
CA GLY A 250 1.53 9.65 -16.65
C GLY A 250 2.33 8.63 -15.84
N HIS A 251 2.51 8.86 -14.53
CA HIS A 251 3.16 7.89 -13.65
C HIS A 251 2.40 6.56 -13.55
N LEU A 252 1.06 6.62 -13.49
CA LEU A 252 0.23 5.40 -13.49
C LEU A 252 0.34 4.65 -14.81
N GLU A 253 0.29 5.35 -15.94
CA GLU A 253 0.40 4.76 -17.29
C GLU A 253 1.79 4.16 -17.57
N SER A 254 2.85 4.76 -17.03
CA SER A 254 4.22 4.25 -17.21
C SER A 254 4.45 2.89 -16.56
N GLY A 255 3.50 2.39 -15.77
CA GLY A 255 3.63 1.11 -15.08
C GLY A 255 4.77 1.08 -14.06
N MET A 256 5.12 2.25 -13.50
CA MET A 256 6.21 2.38 -12.53
C MET A 256 6.09 1.34 -11.42
N ALA A 257 7.18 0.64 -11.16
CA ALA A 257 7.29 -0.39 -10.13
C ALA A 257 8.41 -0.04 -9.15
N ARG A 258 8.23 -0.40 -7.88
CA ARG A 258 9.30 -0.40 -6.90
C ARG A 258 10.19 -1.61 -7.16
N GLN A 259 11.48 -1.37 -7.38
CA GLN A 259 12.49 -2.41 -7.49
C GLN A 259 13.09 -2.66 -6.09
N VAL A 260 13.13 -3.92 -5.69
CA VAL A 260 13.73 -4.35 -4.42
C VAL A 260 14.95 -5.20 -4.75
N SER A 261 16.13 -4.60 -4.61
CA SER A 261 17.41 -5.28 -4.84
C SER A 261 17.74 -6.24 -3.69
N PHE A 262 18.26 -7.41 -4.05
CA PHE A 262 18.81 -8.40 -3.12
C PHE A 262 20.32 -8.68 -3.37
N GLY A 263 20.89 -8.12 -4.44
CA GLY A 263 22.33 -8.06 -4.64
C GLY A 263 23.02 -7.08 -3.70
N LYS A 264 24.35 -6.99 -3.78
CA LYS A 264 25.10 -5.92 -3.12
C LYS A 264 24.69 -4.60 -3.76
N ALA A 265 24.04 -3.75 -2.96
CA ALA A 265 23.68 -2.41 -3.41
C ALA A 265 24.85 -1.47 -3.11
N ASP A 266 25.32 -0.77 -4.13
CA ASP A 266 26.21 0.37 -3.92
C ASP A 266 25.42 1.50 -3.26
N VAL A 267 25.96 2.06 -2.20
CA VAL A 267 25.36 3.22 -1.54
C VAL A 267 25.67 4.45 -2.35
N VAL A 268 24.63 5.14 -2.79
CA VAL A 268 24.75 6.44 -3.48
C VAL A 268 24.14 7.52 -2.59
N HIS A 269 24.91 8.57 -2.35
CA HIS A 269 24.45 9.75 -1.64
C HIS A 269 24.03 10.81 -2.64
N ILE A 270 22.83 11.36 -2.45
CA ILE A 270 22.32 12.46 -3.27
C ILE A 270 22.28 13.70 -2.39
N PHE A 271 23.01 14.72 -2.81
CA PHE A 271 22.95 16.05 -2.21
C PHE A 271 22.18 16.96 -3.15
N THR A 272 21.17 17.66 -2.63
CA THR A 272 20.39 18.62 -3.40
C THR A 272 20.42 19.96 -2.71
N ASP A 273 20.50 21.04 -3.49
CA ASP A 273 20.43 22.41 -3.00
C ASP A 273 19.62 23.26 -3.97
N GLY A 274 18.96 24.29 -3.44
CA GLY A 274 18.18 25.24 -4.22
C GLY A 274 18.43 26.65 -3.74
N SER A 275 18.68 27.58 -4.66
CA SER A 275 18.81 29.01 -4.39
C SER A 275 17.63 29.79 -4.97
N LEU A 276 17.21 30.83 -4.28
CA LEU A 276 16.27 31.82 -4.78
C LEU A 276 16.73 33.19 -4.35
N GLU A 277 17.07 34.03 -5.31
CA GLU A 277 17.61 35.39 -5.10
C GLU A 277 16.74 36.43 -5.78
N GLY A 278 16.73 37.66 -5.26
CA GLY A 278 15.94 38.77 -5.77
C GLY A 278 14.61 38.96 -5.06
N ASP A 279 13.88 39.96 -5.49
CA ASP A 279 12.54 40.32 -5.02
C ASP A 279 11.56 40.51 -6.19
N ALA A 280 10.29 40.83 -5.88
CA ALA A 280 9.26 41.01 -6.89
C ALA A 280 9.54 42.17 -7.86
N ASP A 281 10.34 43.14 -7.45
CA ASP A 281 10.64 44.34 -8.25
C ASP A 281 11.92 44.19 -9.08
N SER A 282 12.92 43.47 -8.57
CA SER A 282 14.22 43.22 -9.23
C SER A 282 14.26 41.96 -10.11
N GLY A 283 13.20 41.16 -10.09
CA GLY A 283 13.16 39.84 -10.72
C GLY A 283 13.71 38.74 -9.81
N LEU A 284 13.10 37.57 -9.86
CA LEU A 284 13.51 36.39 -9.11
C LEU A 284 14.48 35.57 -9.97
N SER A 285 15.63 35.25 -9.44
CA SER A 285 16.59 34.28 -9.99
C SER A 285 16.57 33.03 -9.11
N ALA A 286 16.46 31.86 -9.71
CA ALA A 286 16.42 30.60 -9.00
C ALA A 286 17.44 29.62 -9.58
N GLY A 287 18.05 28.82 -8.73
CA GLY A 287 18.95 27.75 -9.12
C GLY A 287 18.61 26.45 -8.39
N LEU A 288 18.70 25.34 -9.07
CA LEU A 288 18.57 24.00 -8.50
C LEU A 288 19.84 23.21 -8.81
N GLY A 289 20.39 22.54 -7.81
CA GLY A 289 21.56 21.68 -7.97
C GLY A 289 21.36 20.32 -7.33
N ALA A 290 21.93 19.30 -7.94
CA ALA A 290 22.04 17.99 -7.34
C ALA A 290 23.38 17.33 -7.69
N VAL A 291 23.97 16.64 -6.71
CA VAL A 291 25.20 15.87 -6.88
C VAL A 291 24.99 14.45 -6.37
N LEU A 292 25.29 13.48 -7.20
CA LEU A 292 25.34 12.07 -6.83
C LEU A 292 26.79 11.70 -6.51
N VAL A 293 26.99 11.11 -5.33
CA VAL A 293 28.32 10.64 -4.87
C VAL A 293 28.23 9.18 -4.48
N ASP A 294 29.25 8.40 -4.81
CA ASP A 294 29.34 7.02 -4.36
C ASP A 294 29.69 6.92 -2.86
N GLN A 295 29.73 5.71 -2.34
CA GLN A 295 30.08 5.42 -0.95
C GLN A 295 31.50 5.86 -0.54
N HIS A 296 32.36 6.19 -1.52
CA HIS A 296 33.72 6.65 -1.32
C HIS A 296 33.86 8.18 -1.47
N GLY A 297 32.75 8.89 -1.69
CA GLY A 297 32.73 10.34 -1.87
C GLY A 297 33.08 10.82 -3.28
N LYS A 298 33.19 9.90 -4.26
CA LYS A 298 33.45 10.25 -5.65
C LYS A 298 32.17 10.70 -6.33
N CYS A 299 32.20 11.86 -6.99
CA CYS A 299 31.07 12.34 -7.78
C CYS A 299 30.81 11.42 -8.98
N ILE A 300 29.60 10.85 -9.03
CA ILE A 300 29.11 10.01 -10.14
C ILE A 300 28.49 10.91 -11.21
N LYS A 301 27.65 11.87 -10.78
CA LYS A 301 26.92 12.77 -11.65
C LYS A 301 26.59 14.06 -10.92
N ALA A 302 26.65 15.17 -11.63
CA ALA A 302 26.16 16.46 -11.17
C ALA A 302 25.07 16.96 -12.12
N PHE A 303 24.15 17.73 -11.57
CA PHE A 303 23.04 18.35 -12.28
C PHE A 303 22.89 19.77 -11.78
N SER A 304 22.69 20.71 -12.70
CA SER A 304 22.29 22.08 -12.39
C SER A 304 21.16 22.49 -13.33
N TYR A 305 20.20 23.24 -12.80
CA TYR A 305 19.05 23.74 -13.54
C TYR A 305 18.73 25.16 -13.07
N GLU A 306 18.51 26.04 -14.01
CA GLU A 306 18.03 27.39 -13.76
C GLU A 306 16.53 27.43 -14.11
N PRO A 307 15.64 27.44 -13.10
CA PRO A 307 14.22 27.53 -13.34
C PRO A 307 13.84 28.81 -14.07
N THR A 308 12.89 28.68 -14.99
CA THR A 308 12.36 29.84 -15.71
C THR A 308 11.45 30.68 -14.79
N GLN A 309 11.15 31.93 -15.20
CA GLN A 309 10.20 32.79 -14.48
C GLN A 309 8.81 32.13 -14.35
N ASP A 310 8.40 31.36 -15.36
CA ASP A 310 7.13 30.62 -15.33
C ASP A 310 7.17 29.50 -14.27
N ASP A 311 8.29 28.77 -14.16
CA ASP A 311 8.48 27.75 -13.11
C ASP A 311 8.39 28.36 -11.72
N VAL A 312 9.04 29.51 -11.52
CA VAL A 312 9.04 30.24 -10.24
C VAL A 312 7.64 30.73 -9.88
N GLN A 313 6.85 31.21 -10.86
CA GLN A 313 5.46 31.63 -10.66
C GLN A 313 4.54 30.44 -10.33
N VAL A 314 4.70 29.31 -11.02
CA VAL A 314 3.91 28.08 -10.78
C VAL A 314 4.05 27.59 -9.35
N VAL A 315 5.25 27.68 -8.77
CA VAL A 315 5.50 27.23 -7.39
C VAL A 315 5.32 28.35 -6.34
N GLY A 316 4.87 29.53 -6.75
CA GLY A 316 4.55 30.66 -5.86
C GLY A 316 5.75 31.26 -5.16
N GLY A 317 6.93 31.24 -5.78
CA GLY A 317 8.15 31.94 -5.35
C GLY A 317 8.74 31.43 -4.04
N LYS A 318 8.52 30.17 -3.66
CA LYS A 318 9.06 29.58 -2.43
C LYS A 318 10.12 28.53 -2.75
N ILE A 319 11.34 28.71 -2.29
CA ILE A 319 12.51 27.85 -2.56
C ILE A 319 12.21 26.36 -2.31
N HIS A 320 11.57 26.03 -1.17
CA HIS A 320 11.24 24.64 -0.82
C HIS A 320 10.18 23.98 -1.75
N GLN A 321 9.58 24.74 -2.66
CA GLN A 321 8.67 24.23 -3.69
C GLN A 321 9.40 24.07 -5.03
N LEU A 322 10.43 24.90 -5.30
CA LEU A 322 11.31 24.73 -6.46
C LEU A 322 12.11 23.43 -6.40
N GLU A 323 12.60 23.06 -5.21
CA GLU A 323 13.29 21.76 -4.97
C GLU A 323 12.43 20.53 -5.24
N LYS A 324 11.14 20.69 -5.48
CA LYS A 324 10.16 19.62 -5.75
C LYS A 324 9.70 19.57 -7.20
N LEU A 325 10.23 20.42 -8.05
CA LEU A 325 10.02 20.32 -9.50
C LEU A 325 10.67 19.02 -10.01
N PRO A 326 9.99 18.28 -10.92
CA PRO A 326 10.45 16.99 -11.40
C PRO A 326 11.71 17.06 -12.24
#